data_73ed5629871282dd6f309f6d9b6dcd05
#
_entry.id   73ed5629871282dd6f309f6d9b6dcd05
#
_cell.length_a   1.000
_cell.length_b   1.000
_cell.length_c   1.000
_cell.angle_alpha   90.00
_cell.angle_beta   90.00
_cell.angle_gamma   90.00
#
_symmetry.space_group_name_H-M   'P 1'
#
loop_
_entity.id
_entity.type
_entity.pdbx_description
1 polymer ?
#
loop_
_entity_poly.entity_id
_entity_poly.type
_entity_poly.pdbx_seq_one_letter_code
_entity_poly.pdbx_strand_id
1 'polypeptide(L)'
;PQVGGYKFTKVLMDGGSSINILYYETFRRMGLTDKNLKPSNTVFHGVVPGKSAYPVGKIALEVAFGDDHDSRSETLMFEVVKIQSPYHALFGRPAYAKFMAWPCYLYLQLKMLGHKGTITVHGSRKIALECEEGDAAYVESVCATEELKYYKDNVDPADMTPLKKPTTEHDPALKYKSAAETKLVDYV
;
A
#
# COMPACT_ATOMS: atom_id res chain seq x y z
N PRO A 1 9.62 9.05 -8.64
CA PRO A 1 10.30 8.39 -9.76
C PRO A 1 9.58 8.57 -11.07
N GLN A 2 10.30 8.32 -12.15
CA GLN A 2 9.74 8.11 -13.48
C GLN A 2 9.63 6.60 -13.72
N VAL A 3 8.54 6.14 -14.30
CA VAL A 3 8.29 4.71 -14.58
C VAL A 3 7.74 4.59 -16.00
N GLY A 4 8.47 3.93 -16.90
CA GLY A 4 8.08 3.79 -18.30
C GLY A 4 7.76 5.12 -18.97
N GLY A 5 8.49 6.19 -18.66
CA GLY A 5 8.28 7.54 -19.19
C GLY A 5 7.22 8.37 -18.47
N TYR A 6 6.55 7.85 -17.44
CA TYR A 6 5.52 8.56 -16.65
C TYR A 6 6.05 8.95 -15.27
N LYS A 7 5.70 10.15 -14.78
CA LYS A 7 6.03 10.59 -13.43
C LYS A 7 5.03 10.02 -12.42
N PHE A 8 5.50 9.17 -11.50
CA PHE A 8 4.71 8.65 -10.41
C PHE A 8 4.89 9.49 -9.15
N THR A 9 3.78 9.92 -8.57
CA THR A 9 3.77 10.77 -7.36
C THR A 9 3.37 9.99 -6.11
N LYS A 10 2.60 8.92 -6.26
CA LYS A 10 2.08 8.09 -5.16
C LYS A 10 2.66 6.69 -5.29
N VAL A 11 3.86 6.50 -4.75
CA VAL A 11 4.55 5.19 -4.74
C VAL A 11 4.76 4.78 -3.29
N LEU A 12 4.25 3.60 -2.94
CA LEU A 12 4.52 2.99 -1.66
C LEU A 12 5.87 2.28 -1.71
N MET A 13 6.79 2.66 -0.84
CA MET A 13 8.09 2.00 -0.67
C MET A 13 7.98 0.99 0.46
N ASP A 14 7.90 -0.31 0.13
CA ASP A 14 7.64 -1.38 1.10
C ASP A 14 8.79 -2.39 1.16
N GLY A 15 9.63 -2.26 2.17
CA GLY A 15 10.74 -3.20 2.44
C GLY A 15 10.28 -4.59 2.91
N GLY A 16 9.02 -4.77 3.27
CA GLY A 16 8.42 -6.06 3.64
C GLY A 16 8.00 -6.88 2.42
N SER A 17 7.64 -6.23 1.32
CA SER A 17 7.18 -6.92 0.12
C SER A 17 8.31 -7.56 -0.67
N SER A 18 8.11 -8.81 -1.12
CA SER A 18 9.04 -9.56 -1.98
C SER A 18 8.88 -9.26 -3.48
N ILE A 19 7.95 -8.41 -3.86
CA ILE A 19 7.58 -8.09 -5.23
C ILE A 19 7.38 -6.59 -5.41
N ASN A 20 7.42 -6.13 -6.66
CA ASN A 20 6.90 -4.80 -7.02
C ASN A 20 5.53 -4.97 -7.64
N ILE A 21 4.60 -4.08 -7.32
CA ILE A 21 3.22 -4.09 -7.81
C ILE A 21 2.98 -2.83 -8.64
N LEU A 22 2.34 -3.01 -9.79
CA LEU A 22 1.74 -1.93 -10.56
C LEU A 22 0.23 -2.12 -10.54
N TYR A 23 -0.50 -1.16 -10.02
CA TYR A 23 -1.95 -1.25 -9.96
C TYR A 23 -2.56 -1.10 -11.35
N TYR A 24 -3.55 -1.95 -11.67
CA TYR A 24 -4.11 -2.07 -13.02
C TYR A 24 -4.68 -0.75 -13.56
N GLU A 25 -5.24 0.09 -12.72
CA GLU A 25 -5.71 1.40 -13.14
C GLU A 25 -4.56 2.29 -13.62
N THR A 26 -3.44 2.31 -12.89
CA THR A 26 -2.23 3.02 -13.32
C THR A 26 -1.68 2.45 -14.62
N PHE A 27 -1.60 1.12 -14.73
CA PHE A 27 -1.19 0.42 -15.94
C PHE A 27 -2.03 0.86 -17.16
N ARG A 28 -3.35 0.94 -17.00
CA ARG A 28 -4.27 1.40 -18.05
C ARG A 28 -4.08 2.88 -18.41
N ARG A 29 -3.85 3.73 -17.39
CA ARG A 29 -3.55 5.17 -17.60
C ARG A 29 -2.24 5.41 -18.33
N MET A 30 -1.29 4.50 -18.25
CA MET A 30 -0.07 4.51 -19.05
C MET A 30 -0.30 4.12 -20.52
N GLY A 31 -1.53 3.88 -20.96
CA GLY A 31 -1.85 3.45 -22.31
C GLY A 31 -1.49 1.99 -22.62
N LEU A 32 -1.12 1.23 -21.59
CA LEU A 32 -0.75 -0.17 -21.74
C LEU A 32 -2.00 -1.08 -21.77
N THR A 33 -1.87 -2.23 -22.41
CA THR A 33 -2.92 -3.22 -22.57
C THR A 33 -2.45 -4.60 -22.13
N ASP A 34 -3.37 -5.51 -21.89
CA ASP A 34 -3.06 -6.87 -21.44
C ASP A 34 -2.11 -7.61 -22.41
N LYS A 35 -2.07 -7.19 -23.69
CA LYS A 35 -1.11 -7.70 -24.69
C LYS A 35 0.35 -7.38 -24.35
N ASN A 36 0.61 -6.38 -23.53
CA ASN A 36 1.95 -6.01 -23.07
C ASN A 36 2.42 -6.86 -21.88
N LEU A 37 1.52 -7.68 -21.30
CA LEU A 37 1.81 -8.49 -20.14
C LEU A 37 2.38 -9.85 -20.52
N LYS A 38 3.33 -10.32 -19.73
CA LYS A 38 3.76 -11.71 -19.70
C LYS A 38 2.98 -12.49 -18.64
N PRO A 39 2.74 -13.78 -18.83
CA PRO A 39 2.12 -14.60 -17.79
C PRO A 39 2.88 -14.54 -16.47
N SER A 40 2.15 -14.55 -15.36
CA SER A 40 2.71 -14.66 -14.02
C SER A 40 2.07 -15.80 -13.26
N ASN A 41 2.89 -16.54 -12.53
CA ASN A 41 2.47 -17.62 -11.63
C ASN A 41 2.55 -17.20 -10.16
N THR A 42 2.77 -15.92 -9.90
CA THR A 42 2.86 -15.39 -8.53
C THR A 42 1.47 -15.39 -7.90
N VAL A 43 1.38 -15.89 -6.67
CA VAL A 43 0.16 -15.82 -5.86
C VAL A 43 0.43 -14.88 -4.70
N PHE A 44 -0.42 -13.89 -4.52
CA PHE A 44 -0.31 -13.00 -3.36
C PHE A 44 -1.29 -13.47 -2.29
N HIS A 45 -0.80 -13.48 -1.07
CA HIS A 45 -1.67 -13.51 0.09
C HIS A 45 -1.91 -12.07 0.52
N GLY A 46 -3.13 -11.59 0.29
CA GLY A 46 -3.48 -10.19 0.53
C GLY A 46 -3.60 -9.86 2.02
N VAL A 47 -3.81 -8.56 2.29
CA VAL A 47 -4.06 -8.03 3.63
C VAL A 47 -5.35 -8.60 4.23
N VAL A 48 -6.29 -9.06 3.40
CA VAL A 48 -7.52 -9.72 3.85
C VAL A 48 -7.27 -11.21 4.03
N PRO A 49 -7.41 -11.74 5.25
CA PRO A 49 -7.24 -13.16 5.52
C PRO A 49 -8.14 -14.03 4.64
N GLY A 50 -7.57 -15.10 4.06
CA GLY A 50 -8.33 -16.04 3.24
C GLY A 50 -8.52 -15.65 1.78
N LYS A 51 -8.09 -14.47 1.35
CA LYS A 51 -8.12 -14.07 -0.07
C LYS A 51 -6.74 -14.09 -0.69
N SER A 52 -6.60 -14.88 -1.73
CA SER A 52 -5.45 -14.86 -2.63
C SER A 52 -5.78 -13.98 -3.84
N ALA A 53 -4.91 -13.04 -4.17
CA ALA A 53 -5.01 -12.27 -5.39
C ALA A 53 -4.02 -12.81 -6.43
N TYR A 54 -4.50 -12.93 -7.66
CA TYR A 54 -3.67 -13.32 -8.80
C TYR A 54 -3.37 -12.09 -9.65
N PRO A 55 -2.12 -11.90 -10.11
CA PRO A 55 -1.82 -10.83 -11.05
C PRO A 55 -2.49 -11.10 -12.39
N VAL A 56 -2.81 -10.04 -13.11
CA VAL A 56 -3.23 -10.12 -14.52
C VAL A 56 -2.07 -10.60 -15.39
N GLY A 57 -0.86 -10.29 -14.96
CA GLY A 57 0.40 -10.66 -15.57
C GLY A 57 1.52 -9.79 -15.02
N LYS A 58 2.70 -9.90 -15.64
CA LYS A 58 3.88 -9.12 -15.23
C LYS A 58 4.47 -8.34 -16.39
N ILE A 59 5.08 -7.21 -16.07
CA ILE A 59 5.72 -6.32 -17.05
C ILE A 59 7.05 -5.80 -16.52
N ALA A 60 8.04 -5.68 -17.39
CA ALA A 60 9.30 -5.01 -17.11
C ALA A 60 9.21 -3.55 -17.55
N LEU A 61 9.51 -2.63 -16.66
CA LEU A 61 9.50 -1.19 -16.93
C LEU A 61 10.80 -0.57 -16.44
N GLU A 62 11.29 0.40 -17.19
CA GLU A 62 12.38 1.24 -16.74
C GLU A 62 11.89 2.19 -15.65
N VAL A 63 12.65 2.28 -14.58
CA VAL A 63 12.39 3.16 -13.44
C VAL A 63 13.59 4.06 -13.24
N ALA A 64 13.37 5.37 -13.18
CA ALA A 64 14.41 6.35 -12.91
C ALA A 64 14.11 7.13 -11.64
N PHE A 65 15.15 7.31 -10.82
CA PHE A 65 15.20 8.23 -9.69
C PHE A 65 16.26 9.29 -9.94
N GLY A 66 16.03 10.47 -9.39
CA GLY A 66 16.94 11.61 -9.53
C GLY A 66 16.33 12.73 -10.35
N ASP A 67 17.19 13.59 -10.84
CA ASP A 67 16.87 14.78 -11.61
C ASP A 67 17.81 14.92 -12.83
N ASP A 68 17.78 16.08 -13.47
CA ASP A 68 18.62 16.36 -14.67
C ASP A 68 20.12 16.41 -14.34
N HIS A 69 20.50 16.61 -13.07
CA HIS A 69 21.89 16.64 -12.64
C HIS A 69 22.47 15.26 -12.38
N ASP A 70 21.72 14.43 -11.70
CA ASP A 70 22.11 13.06 -11.38
C ASP A 70 20.88 12.17 -11.31
N SER A 71 20.88 11.13 -12.11
CA SER A 71 19.77 10.18 -12.16
C SER A 71 20.32 8.76 -12.29
N ARG A 72 19.55 7.82 -11.80
CA ARG A 72 19.82 6.40 -11.94
C ARG A 72 18.57 5.68 -12.43
N SER A 73 18.76 4.88 -13.48
CA SER A 73 17.71 4.08 -14.11
C SER A 73 18.00 2.59 -13.95
N GLU A 74 16.97 1.83 -13.63
CA GLU A 74 17.02 0.37 -13.53
C GLU A 74 15.75 -0.23 -14.13
N THR A 75 15.84 -1.39 -14.73
CA THR A 75 14.66 -2.14 -15.15
C THR A 75 14.12 -2.97 -14.01
N LEU A 76 12.87 -2.71 -13.62
CA LEU A 76 12.15 -3.45 -12.60
C LEU A 76 11.04 -4.30 -13.21
N MET A 77 10.84 -5.49 -12.64
CA MET A 77 9.68 -6.32 -12.92
C MET A 77 8.54 -5.95 -11.99
N PHE A 78 7.36 -5.74 -12.55
CA PHE A 78 6.12 -5.45 -11.82
C PHE A 78 5.09 -6.54 -12.06
N GLU A 79 4.44 -6.98 -10.99
CA GLU A 79 3.20 -7.74 -11.06
C GLU A 79 2.03 -6.76 -11.19
N VAL A 80 1.20 -6.94 -12.21
CA VAL A 80 0.04 -6.07 -12.46
C VAL A 80 -1.19 -6.67 -11.78
N VAL A 81 -1.80 -5.93 -10.87
CA VAL A 81 -2.91 -6.43 -10.04
C VAL A 81 -4.17 -5.58 -10.18
N LYS A 82 -5.34 -6.23 -10.23
CA LYS A 82 -6.66 -5.58 -10.21
C LYS A 82 -7.14 -5.37 -8.77
N ILE A 83 -6.34 -4.62 -8.01
CA ILE A 83 -6.68 -4.21 -6.66
C ILE A 83 -6.84 -2.69 -6.70
N GLN A 84 -7.89 -2.18 -6.06
CA GLN A 84 -8.06 -0.74 -5.90
C GLN A 84 -7.08 -0.26 -4.84
N SER A 85 -6.35 0.80 -5.15
CA SER A 85 -5.40 1.41 -4.22
C SER A 85 -5.23 2.89 -4.56
N PRO A 86 -5.01 3.75 -3.56
CA PRO A 86 -4.67 5.15 -3.77
C PRO A 86 -3.26 5.33 -4.34
N TYR A 87 -2.43 4.30 -4.28
CA TYR A 87 -1.08 4.31 -4.84
C TYR A 87 -1.07 3.96 -6.33
N HIS A 88 -0.08 4.48 -7.05
CA HIS A 88 0.18 4.12 -8.44
C HIS A 88 0.91 2.76 -8.54
N ALA A 89 1.85 2.53 -7.63
CA ALA A 89 2.66 1.34 -7.55
C ALA A 89 3.17 1.10 -6.13
N LEU A 90 3.55 -0.15 -5.86
CA LEU A 90 4.31 -0.54 -4.68
C LEU A 90 5.69 -1.02 -5.13
N PHE A 91 6.73 -0.50 -4.52
CA PHE A 91 8.11 -0.92 -4.74
C PHE A 91 8.58 -1.73 -3.54
N GLY A 92 8.80 -3.01 -3.77
CA GLY A 92 9.26 -3.95 -2.76
C GLY A 92 10.78 -4.12 -2.73
N ARG A 93 11.26 -5.14 -2.01
CA ARG A 93 12.67 -5.48 -1.92
C ARG A 93 13.41 -5.59 -3.26
N PRO A 94 12.80 -6.07 -4.37
CA PRO A 94 13.50 -6.10 -5.64
C PRO A 94 13.90 -4.72 -6.16
N ALA A 95 13.10 -3.68 -5.89
CA ALA A 95 13.46 -2.30 -6.23
C ALA A 95 14.62 -1.82 -5.36
N TYR A 96 14.56 -2.04 -4.03
CA TYR A 96 15.67 -1.68 -3.14
C TYR A 96 16.98 -2.35 -3.53
N ALA A 97 16.94 -3.64 -3.86
CA ALA A 97 18.13 -4.39 -4.27
C ALA A 97 18.73 -3.85 -5.59
N LYS A 98 17.88 -3.59 -6.60
CA LYS A 98 18.34 -3.08 -7.89
C LYS A 98 18.99 -1.71 -7.78
N PHE A 99 18.38 -0.83 -7.04
CA PHE A 99 18.90 0.53 -6.83
C PHE A 99 19.96 0.59 -5.73
N MET A 100 20.23 -0.51 -5.00
CA MET A 100 21.03 -0.49 -3.77
C MET A 100 20.59 0.66 -2.84
N ALA A 101 19.26 0.81 -2.72
CA ALA A 101 18.65 1.94 -2.07
C ALA A 101 18.44 1.66 -0.58
N TRP A 102 18.66 2.68 0.22
CA TRP A 102 18.48 2.64 1.66
C TRP A 102 17.29 3.54 2.07
N PRO A 103 16.16 2.98 2.57
CA PRO A 103 15.05 3.75 3.08
C PRO A 103 15.31 4.23 4.49
N CYS A 104 14.92 5.47 4.77
CA CYS A 104 14.79 5.99 6.13
C CYS A 104 13.31 6.38 6.34
N TYR A 105 12.55 5.49 6.93
CA TYR A 105 11.11 5.69 7.12
C TYR A 105 10.81 6.85 8.08
N LEU A 106 11.65 7.07 9.08
CA LEU A 106 11.48 8.17 10.03
C LEU A 106 11.49 9.55 9.35
N TYR A 107 12.38 9.72 8.37
CA TYR A 107 12.52 10.97 7.63
C TYR A 107 11.84 10.96 6.28
N LEU A 108 11.18 9.86 5.91
CA LEU A 108 10.60 9.63 4.59
C LEU A 108 11.60 9.92 3.47
N GLN A 109 12.79 9.36 3.59
CA GLN A 109 13.85 9.52 2.61
C GLN A 109 14.26 8.17 2.04
N LEU A 110 14.58 8.16 0.75
CA LEU A 110 15.23 7.05 0.08
C LEU A 110 16.55 7.57 -0.49
N LYS A 111 17.64 6.91 -0.12
CA LYS A 111 18.98 7.26 -0.62
C LYS A 111 19.52 6.12 -1.47
N MET A 112 20.21 6.48 -2.54
CA MET A 112 20.89 5.55 -3.45
C MET A 112 22.12 6.20 -4.09
N LEU A 113 23.03 5.40 -4.59
CA LEU A 113 24.19 5.90 -5.33
C LEU A 113 23.76 6.30 -6.74
N GLY A 114 24.05 7.52 -7.12
CA GLY A 114 24.00 8.04 -8.48
C GLY A 114 25.37 8.03 -9.14
N HIS A 115 25.46 8.63 -10.33
CA HIS A 115 26.72 8.74 -11.08
C HIS A 115 27.63 9.84 -10.53
N LYS A 116 27.05 10.88 -9.93
CA LYS A 116 27.78 12.05 -9.41
C LYS A 116 27.77 12.12 -7.88
N GLY A 117 27.08 11.21 -7.20
CA GLY A 117 27.01 11.21 -5.75
C GLY A 117 25.81 10.44 -5.21
N THR A 118 25.29 10.89 -4.09
CA THR A 118 24.11 10.28 -3.46
C THR A 118 22.84 10.98 -3.91
N ILE A 119 21.98 10.24 -4.60
CA ILE A 119 20.62 10.68 -4.91
C ILE A 119 19.78 10.50 -3.65
N THR A 120 19.10 11.57 -3.21
CA THR A 120 18.14 11.55 -2.10
C THR A 120 16.75 11.90 -2.61
N VAL A 121 15.83 10.95 -2.45
CA VAL A 121 14.42 11.14 -2.78
C VAL A 121 13.65 11.41 -1.50
N HIS A 122 12.87 12.47 -1.47
CA HIS A 122 12.04 12.84 -0.33
C HIS A 122 10.60 12.37 -0.53
N GLY A 123 10.03 11.73 0.47
CA GLY A 123 8.62 11.42 0.56
C GLY A 123 7.81 12.62 1.06
N SER A 124 6.50 12.51 0.94
CA SER A 124 5.55 13.51 1.44
C SER A 124 4.67 12.88 2.52
N ARG A 125 4.81 13.34 3.76
CA ARG A 125 3.96 12.88 4.87
C ARG A 125 2.47 13.13 4.59
N LYS A 126 2.14 14.27 3.97
CA LYS A 126 0.76 14.58 3.61
C LYS A 126 0.17 13.55 2.65
N ILE A 127 0.90 13.23 1.57
CA ILE A 127 0.45 12.24 0.58
C ILE A 127 0.38 10.84 1.20
N ALA A 128 1.32 10.49 2.08
CA ALA A 128 1.30 9.20 2.78
C ALA A 128 0.04 9.04 3.62
N LEU A 129 -0.29 10.03 4.45
CA LEU A 129 -1.51 10.01 5.28
C LEU A 129 -2.78 9.94 4.43
N GLU A 130 -2.89 10.75 3.38
CA GLU A 130 -4.03 10.71 2.45
C GLU A 130 -4.22 9.33 1.81
N CYS A 131 -3.12 8.64 1.49
CA CYS A 131 -3.18 7.29 0.94
C CYS A 131 -3.56 6.25 2.00
N GLU A 132 -3.03 6.35 3.22
CA GLU A 132 -3.37 5.45 4.32
C GLU A 132 -4.85 5.54 4.71
N GLU A 133 -5.39 6.76 4.79
CA GLU A 133 -6.83 6.97 5.02
C GLU A 133 -7.69 6.36 3.92
N GLY A 134 -7.27 6.47 2.66
CA GLY A 134 -7.95 5.86 1.53
C GLY A 134 -7.92 4.33 1.55
N ASP A 135 -6.79 3.73 1.90
CA ASP A 135 -6.67 2.27 2.02
C ASP A 135 -7.49 1.74 3.21
N ALA A 136 -7.47 2.42 4.37
CA ALA A 136 -8.24 2.04 5.54
C ALA A 136 -9.75 2.05 5.25
N ALA A 137 -10.27 3.09 4.61
CA ALA A 137 -11.67 3.20 4.22
C ALA A 137 -12.07 2.10 3.22
N TYR A 138 -11.19 1.74 2.28
CA TYR A 138 -11.43 0.65 1.34
C TYR A 138 -11.51 -0.71 2.05
N VAL A 139 -10.55 -1.03 2.93
CA VAL A 139 -10.53 -2.28 3.69
C VAL A 139 -11.78 -2.40 4.54
N GLU A 140 -12.16 -1.34 5.26
CA GLU A 140 -13.38 -1.31 6.07
C GLU A 140 -14.64 -1.58 5.23
N SER A 141 -14.75 -0.96 4.05
CA SER A 141 -15.88 -1.18 3.13
C SER A 141 -15.96 -2.63 2.63
N VAL A 142 -14.80 -3.26 2.35
CA VAL A 142 -14.73 -4.65 1.90
C VAL A 142 -15.13 -5.60 3.03
N CYS A 143 -14.59 -5.39 4.23
CA CYS A 143 -14.93 -6.20 5.41
C CYS A 143 -16.43 -6.13 5.72
N ALA A 144 -17.01 -4.93 5.74
CA ALA A 144 -18.44 -4.73 5.98
C ALA A 144 -19.31 -5.43 4.92
N THR A 145 -18.88 -5.40 3.64
CA THR A 145 -19.61 -6.08 2.56
C THR A 145 -19.56 -7.60 2.71
N GLU A 146 -18.43 -8.15 3.16
CA GLU A 146 -18.25 -9.58 3.37
C GLU A 146 -19.03 -10.09 4.59
N GLU A 147 -19.03 -9.32 5.67
CA GLU A 147 -19.85 -9.60 6.85
C GLU A 147 -21.33 -9.62 6.49
N LEU A 148 -21.81 -8.62 5.74
CA LEU A 148 -23.20 -8.60 5.26
C LEU A 148 -23.53 -9.79 4.38
N LYS A 149 -22.61 -10.24 3.53
CA LYS A 149 -22.79 -11.41 2.69
C LYS A 149 -22.86 -12.69 3.54
N TYR A 150 -21.92 -12.83 4.49
CA TYR A 150 -21.92 -13.95 5.43
C TYR A 150 -23.23 -14.06 6.21
N TYR A 151 -23.76 -12.94 6.71
CA TYR A 151 -25.05 -12.91 7.41
C TYR A 151 -26.21 -13.32 6.49
N LYS A 152 -26.24 -12.81 5.25
CA LYS A 152 -27.28 -13.18 4.28
C LYS A 152 -27.27 -14.65 3.92
N ASP A 153 -26.08 -15.25 3.82
CA ASP A 153 -25.92 -16.62 3.36
C ASP A 153 -26.08 -17.66 4.51
N ASN A 154 -25.90 -17.25 5.78
CA ASN A 154 -25.83 -18.16 6.93
C ASN A 154 -26.84 -17.89 8.05
N VAL A 155 -27.60 -16.82 7.99
CA VAL A 155 -28.59 -16.47 9.03
C VAL A 155 -30.00 -16.56 8.48
N ASP A 156 -30.82 -17.45 9.06
CA ASP A 156 -32.23 -17.51 8.74
C ASP A 156 -32.91 -16.22 9.27
N PRO A 157 -33.64 -15.44 8.44
CA PRO A 157 -34.35 -14.26 8.88
C PRO A 157 -35.32 -14.52 10.04
N ALA A 158 -35.79 -15.77 10.21
CA ALA A 158 -36.67 -16.17 11.30
C ALA A 158 -35.96 -16.24 12.67
N ASP A 159 -34.63 -16.41 12.67
CA ASP A 159 -33.83 -16.47 13.90
C ASP A 159 -33.31 -15.10 14.35
N MET A 160 -33.59 -14.04 13.58
CA MET A 160 -33.18 -12.69 13.92
C MET A 160 -34.08 -12.09 15.00
N THR A 161 -33.70 -12.26 16.25
CA THR A 161 -34.23 -11.42 17.33
C THR A 161 -33.70 -9.99 17.12
N PRO A 162 -34.61 -8.98 17.10
CA PRO A 162 -34.15 -7.58 16.97
C PRO A 162 -33.13 -7.27 18.06
N LEU A 163 -31.90 -6.95 17.68
CA LEU A 163 -30.91 -6.42 18.61
C LEU A 163 -31.53 -5.16 19.23
N LYS A 164 -31.81 -5.23 20.53
CA LYS A 164 -32.14 -4.00 21.28
C LYS A 164 -30.96 -3.08 21.06
N LYS A 165 -31.24 -1.87 20.49
CA LYS A 165 -30.23 -0.82 20.41
C LYS A 165 -29.56 -0.73 21.77
N PRO A 166 -28.21 -0.75 21.86
CA PRO A 166 -27.55 -0.50 23.12
C PRO A 166 -28.05 0.83 23.61
N THR A 167 -28.75 0.82 24.72
CA THR A 167 -29.05 2.04 25.47
C THR A 167 -27.69 2.61 25.84
N THR A 168 -27.38 3.76 25.30
CA THR A 168 -26.22 4.56 25.70
C THR A 168 -26.50 5.09 27.11
N GLU A 169 -26.50 4.19 28.08
CA GLU A 169 -26.24 4.58 29.45
C GLU A 169 -24.72 4.78 29.50
N HIS A 170 -24.33 6.03 29.51
CA HIS A 170 -22.99 6.44 29.85
C HIS A 170 -22.69 5.84 31.25
N ASP A 171 -21.85 4.82 31.31
CA ASP A 171 -21.24 4.38 32.54
C ASP A 171 -20.30 5.50 33.02
N PRO A 172 -20.64 6.21 34.12
CA PRO A 172 -19.83 7.32 34.62
C PRO A 172 -18.47 6.86 35.17
N ALA A 173 -18.20 5.55 35.20
CA ALA A 173 -16.96 4.99 35.74
C ALA A 173 -15.81 4.93 34.73
N LEU A 174 -16.06 5.07 33.41
CA LEU A 174 -15.02 5.16 32.40
C LEU A 174 -14.51 6.60 32.24
N LYS A 175 -13.86 7.11 33.27
CA LYS A 175 -13.02 8.30 33.11
C LYS A 175 -11.73 7.90 32.44
N TYR A 176 -11.57 8.29 31.19
CA TYR A 176 -10.26 8.26 30.50
C TYR A 176 -9.27 9.07 31.34
N LYS A 177 -8.23 8.42 31.86
CA LYS A 177 -7.12 9.13 32.47
C LYS A 177 -6.44 9.96 31.41
N SER A 178 -6.26 11.24 31.66
CA SER A 178 -5.58 12.13 30.71
C SER A 178 -4.13 11.70 30.52
N ALA A 179 -3.56 11.95 29.34
CA ALA A 179 -2.17 11.63 29.00
C ALA A 179 -1.12 12.28 29.94
N ALA A 180 -1.53 13.20 30.80
CA ALA A 180 -0.66 13.87 31.77
C ALA A 180 -0.24 12.97 32.97
N GLU A 181 -0.83 11.77 33.12
CA GLU A 181 -0.48 10.85 34.22
C GLU A 181 0.45 9.70 33.78
N THR A 182 0.95 9.72 32.56
CA THR A 182 1.92 8.74 32.09
C THR A 182 3.30 9.12 32.64
N LYS A 183 3.81 8.39 33.63
CA LYS A 183 5.19 8.54 34.10
C LYS A 183 6.14 8.13 32.97
N LEU A 184 7.06 9.02 32.62
CA LEU A 184 8.24 8.70 31.82
C LEU A 184 9.02 7.60 32.54
N VAL A 185 9.22 6.47 31.88
CA VAL A 185 10.14 5.43 32.34
C VAL A 185 11.47 5.74 31.68
N ASP A 186 12.46 6.10 32.53
CA ASP A 186 13.83 6.26 32.11
C ASP A 186 14.39 4.90 31.72
N TYR A 187 14.78 4.74 30.46
CA TYR A 187 15.59 3.62 30.01
C TYR A 187 17.06 3.89 30.37
N VAL A 188 17.61 3.04 31.21
CA VAL A 188 19.05 2.95 31.48
C VAL A 188 19.69 2.08 30.39
#